data_dea022a5b80b74ef86e01b38e2b89c68
#
_entry.id   dea022a5b80b74ef86e01b38e2b89c68
#
_cell.length_a   1.000
_cell.length_b   1.000
_cell.length_c   1.000
_cell.angle_alpha   90.00
_cell.angle_beta   90.00
_cell.angle_gamma   90.00
#
_symmetry.space_group_name_H-M   'P 1'
#
loop_
_entity.id
_entity.type
_entity.pdbx_description
1 polymer ?
#
loop_
_entity_poly.entity_id
_entity_poly.type
_entity_poly.pdbx_seq_one_letter_code
_entity_poly.pdbx_strand_id
1 'polypeptide(L)'
;NYRPEDLPAMVALINESDQYDQLERATTLEGLAHEMQWPNYYPETDCFLAWKNGRLVGYADFLLRRGEEETDAIFYTWGLVHPRWRRLGIGRHLLETLHHRALERLGEVGRKPAYFQGSGRDIEQDREALFEALGMKRVRYFVDMARHIDNSLPPADLPPGFRLRTFDPKRDAETVWRVDVGAFQDHWGWSGLPFEEYKHWIYQPHFRPELWLIAEEEATGRAAGICLNKVDPDWITETGRQEGLISVLGVLREYRRQGLGTALLAQGMHALRQAGMDMAHLGADAANLTGAVRIYERLGFQVRKTTVVYRRPLHN
;
A
#
# COMPACT_ATOMS: atom_id res chain seq x y z
N ASN A 1 2.64 16.06 20.03
CA ASN A 1 3.11 14.85 19.34
C ASN A 1 2.34 13.64 19.87
N TYR A 2 2.36 12.58 19.10
CA TYR A 2 1.79 11.27 19.46
C TYR A 2 2.47 10.66 20.69
N ARG A 3 1.68 9.91 21.46
CA ARG A 3 2.12 9.02 22.53
C ARG A 3 1.36 7.70 22.43
N PRO A 4 1.92 6.56 22.90
CA PRO A 4 1.25 5.26 22.79
C PRO A 4 -0.18 5.23 23.37
N GLU A 5 -0.45 6.00 24.44
CA GLU A 5 -1.78 6.12 25.02
C GLU A 5 -2.82 6.82 24.13
N ASP A 6 -2.39 7.53 23.06
CA ASP A 6 -3.28 8.21 22.12
C ASP A 6 -3.87 7.27 21.06
N LEU A 7 -3.32 6.06 20.94
CA LEU A 7 -3.67 5.11 19.88
C LEU A 7 -5.18 4.80 19.80
N PRO A 8 -5.90 4.54 20.93
CA PRO A 8 -7.35 4.33 20.86
C PRO A 8 -8.13 5.54 20.33
N ALA A 9 -7.68 6.75 20.65
CA ALA A 9 -8.30 7.97 20.14
C ALA A 9 -8.06 8.16 18.64
N MET A 10 -6.88 7.76 18.15
CA MET A 10 -6.58 7.77 16.71
C MET A 10 -7.44 6.77 15.94
N VAL A 11 -7.59 5.54 16.43
CA VAL A 11 -8.48 4.53 15.82
C VAL A 11 -9.92 5.04 15.74
N ALA A 12 -10.44 5.61 16.83
CA ALA A 12 -11.78 6.18 16.83
C ALA A 12 -11.94 7.32 15.81
N LEU A 13 -10.97 8.24 15.77
CA LEU A 13 -10.98 9.37 14.83
C LEU A 13 -10.93 8.89 13.37
N ILE A 14 -10.08 7.89 13.07
CA ILE A 14 -9.94 7.33 11.71
C ILE A 14 -11.26 6.70 11.27
N ASN A 15 -11.80 5.78 12.06
CA ASN A 15 -13.01 5.05 11.73
C ASN A 15 -14.24 5.97 11.59
N GLU A 16 -14.43 6.94 12.51
CA GLU A 16 -15.50 7.93 12.39
C GLU A 16 -15.39 8.77 11.11
N SER A 17 -14.17 9.14 10.73
CA SER A 17 -13.92 9.94 9.52
C SER A 17 -14.10 9.13 8.26
N ASP A 18 -13.58 7.90 8.21
CA ASP A 18 -13.69 7.01 7.07
C ASP A 18 -15.16 6.60 6.82
N GLN A 19 -15.93 6.37 7.89
CA GLN A 19 -17.37 6.13 7.78
C GLN A 19 -18.12 7.34 7.20
N TYR A 20 -17.80 8.55 7.66
CA TYR A 20 -18.42 9.77 7.12
C TYR A 20 -18.07 10.00 5.65
N ASP A 21 -16.80 9.76 5.28
CA ASP A 21 -16.29 9.97 3.92
C ASP A 21 -16.56 8.76 3.01
N GLN A 22 -17.19 7.71 3.51
CA GLN A 22 -17.48 6.45 2.77
C GLN A 22 -16.22 5.84 2.13
N LEU A 23 -15.11 5.88 2.87
CA LEU A 23 -13.82 5.41 2.34
C LEU A 23 -13.66 3.89 2.39
N GLU A 24 -14.61 3.18 2.99
CA GLU A 24 -14.58 1.72 3.09
C GLU A 24 -13.20 1.22 3.60
N ARG A 25 -12.82 1.65 4.79
CA ARG A 25 -11.61 1.21 5.50
C ARG A 25 -12.01 0.78 6.91
N ALA A 26 -11.28 -0.22 7.43
CA ALA A 26 -11.41 -0.69 8.80
C ALA A 26 -10.03 -0.56 9.48
N THR A 27 -9.93 0.28 10.50
CA THR A 27 -8.71 0.45 11.28
C THR A 27 -8.92 -0.16 12.66
N THR A 28 -8.11 -1.17 13.00
CA THR A 28 -8.12 -1.81 14.30
C THR A 28 -6.98 -1.30 15.18
N LEU A 29 -7.12 -1.48 16.50
CA LEU A 29 -6.08 -1.10 17.44
C LEU A 29 -4.78 -1.89 17.18
N GLU A 30 -4.90 -3.20 16.90
CA GLU A 30 -3.76 -4.07 16.60
C GLU A 30 -3.07 -3.67 15.30
N GLY A 31 -3.84 -3.42 14.24
CA GLY A 31 -3.32 -2.99 12.94
C GLY A 31 -2.58 -1.66 13.03
N LEU A 32 -3.19 -0.64 13.66
CA LEU A 32 -2.53 0.65 13.82
C LEU A 32 -1.31 0.57 14.76
N ALA A 33 -1.37 -0.24 15.84
CA ALA A 33 -0.22 -0.47 16.71
C ALA A 33 0.96 -1.11 15.95
N HIS A 34 0.68 -2.03 15.04
CA HIS A 34 1.70 -2.63 14.18
C HIS A 34 2.31 -1.60 13.20
N GLU A 35 1.48 -0.76 12.59
CA GLU A 35 1.94 0.33 11.71
C GLU A 35 2.83 1.34 12.43
N MET A 36 2.49 1.70 13.69
CA MET A 36 3.30 2.61 14.52
C MET A 36 4.69 2.05 14.86
N GLN A 37 4.92 0.74 14.70
CA GLN A 37 6.20 0.06 14.93
C GLN A 37 7.00 -0.16 13.64
N TRP A 38 6.61 0.48 12.53
CA TRP A 38 7.32 0.32 11.26
C TRP A 38 8.80 0.72 11.41
N PRO A 39 9.75 -0.07 10.91
CA PRO A 39 11.17 0.26 10.94
C PRO A 39 11.44 1.65 10.34
N ASN A 40 12.26 2.46 11.02
CA ASN A 40 12.57 3.84 10.64
C ASN A 40 11.40 4.84 10.66
N TYR A 41 10.27 4.47 11.26
CA TYR A 41 9.20 5.38 11.60
C TYR A 41 9.32 5.81 13.08
N TYR A 42 9.17 7.10 13.34
CA TYR A 42 9.35 7.69 14.67
C TYR A 42 8.09 8.49 15.04
N PRO A 43 6.96 7.84 15.38
CA PRO A 43 5.68 8.52 15.59
C PRO A 43 5.71 9.54 16.71
N GLU A 44 6.53 9.35 17.76
CA GLU A 44 6.66 10.31 18.87
C GLU A 44 7.22 11.67 18.42
N THR A 45 7.90 11.72 17.28
CA THR A 45 8.46 12.97 16.74
C THR A 45 7.84 13.40 15.42
N ASP A 46 7.31 12.46 14.65
CA ASP A 46 6.88 12.65 13.26
C ASP A 46 5.36 12.50 13.08
N CYS A 47 4.62 12.25 14.18
CA CYS A 47 3.16 12.26 14.20
C CYS A 47 2.64 13.36 15.12
N PHE A 48 1.82 14.25 14.58
CA PHE A 48 1.25 15.42 15.27
C PHE A 48 -0.26 15.25 15.42
N LEU A 49 -0.75 15.55 16.63
CA LEU A 49 -2.14 15.38 17.03
C LEU A 49 -2.77 16.74 17.31
N ALA A 50 -3.97 16.97 16.81
CA ALA A 50 -4.77 18.16 17.11
C ALA A 50 -5.91 17.80 18.07
N TRP A 51 -5.89 18.40 19.24
CA TRP A 51 -6.88 18.19 20.30
C TRP A 51 -7.79 19.40 20.48
N LYS A 52 -9.08 19.16 20.70
CA LYS A 52 -10.06 20.20 21.04
C LYS A 52 -10.98 19.71 22.15
N ASN A 53 -10.99 20.42 23.30
CA ASN A 53 -11.82 20.08 24.46
C ASN A 53 -11.68 18.59 24.89
N GLY A 54 -10.45 18.07 24.93
CA GLY A 54 -10.16 16.68 25.32
C GLY A 54 -10.49 15.62 24.28
N ARG A 55 -10.94 16.00 23.08
CA ARG A 55 -11.18 15.09 21.96
C ARG A 55 -10.11 15.26 20.89
N LEU A 56 -9.60 14.15 20.35
CA LEU A 56 -8.74 14.17 19.17
C LEU A 56 -9.59 14.52 17.93
N VAL A 57 -9.21 15.58 17.22
CA VAL A 57 -9.97 16.12 16.07
C VAL A 57 -9.19 16.11 14.77
N GLY A 58 -7.92 15.74 14.82
CA GLY A 58 -7.09 15.57 13.64
C GLY A 58 -5.72 15.02 13.99
N TYR A 59 -5.09 14.38 13.04
CA TYR A 59 -3.68 13.99 13.10
C TYR A 59 -3.04 14.08 11.72
N ALA A 60 -1.74 14.16 11.70
CA ALA A 60 -0.94 13.94 10.49
C ALA A 60 0.44 13.43 10.88
N ASP A 61 0.99 12.56 10.05
CA ASP A 61 2.30 11.96 10.21
C ASP A 61 3.02 11.78 8.87
N PHE A 62 4.27 11.38 8.92
CA PHE A 62 4.97 10.88 7.75
C PHE A 62 5.93 9.73 8.09
N LEU A 63 6.10 8.85 7.09
CA LEU A 63 7.17 7.86 7.04
C LEU A 63 8.21 8.30 6.01
N LEU A 64 9.49 8.39 6.42
CA LEU A 64 10.60 8.65 5.50
C LEU A 64 11.09 7.33 4.89
N ARG A 65 10.91 7.18 3.57
CA ARG A 65 11.59 6.17 2.77
C ARG A 65 12.80 6.79 2.07
N ARG A 66 13.98 6.28 2.43
CA ARG A 66 15.26 6.82 1.92
C ARG A 66 15.64 6.27 0.55
N GLY A 67 15.04 5.14 0.16
CA GLY A 67 15.40 4.43 -1.06
C GLY A 67 16.85 3.94 -1.10
N GLU A 68 17.21 3.23 -2.15
CA GLU A 68 18.60 2.89 -2.47
C GLU A 68 19.35 4.10 -3.08
N GLU A 69 20.67 3.99 -3.32
CA GLU A 69 21.53 5.13 -3.66
C GLU A 69 21.06 5.99 -4.84
N GLU A 70 20.36 5.41 -5.82
CA GLU A 70 19.92 6.11 -7.04
C GLU A 70 18.45 6.53 -7.02
N THR A 71 17.74 6.33 -5.91
CA THR A 71 16.30 6.61 -5.84
C THR A 71 15.98 7.84 -5.00
N ASP A 72 14.86 8.50 -5.31
CA ASP A 72 14.35 9.65 -4.56
C ASP A 72 14.04 9.27 -3.09
N ALA A 73 14.29 10.20 -2.19
CA ALA A 73 13.81 10.10 -0.82
C ALA A 73 12.37 10.63 -0.73
N ILE A 74 11.48 9.88 -0.13
CA ILE A 74 10.06 10.25 -0.06
C ILE A 74 9.62 10.34 1.40
N PHE A 75 9.12 11.50 1.80
CA PHE A 75 8.37 11.72 3.03
C PHE A 75 6.89 11.46 2.72
N TYR A 76 6.45 10.22 2.93
CA TYR A 76 5.07 9.81 2.72
C TYR A 76 4.21 10.33 3.88
N THR A 77 3.28 11.22 3.60
CA THR A 77 2.41 11.78 4.63
C THR A 77 1.00 11.22 4.57
N TRP A 78 0.46 10.95 5.73
CA TRP A 78 -0.94 10.61 5.96
C TRP A 78 -1.53 11.56 6.98
N GLY A 79 -2.81 11.45 7.19
CA GLY A 79 -3.52 12.22 8.20
C GLY A 79 -4.93 12.56 7.77
N LEU A 80 -5.71 13.01 8.72
CA LEU A 80 -7.08 13.46 8.50
C LEU A 80 -7.51 14.47 9.58
N VAL A 81 -8.60 15.15 9.28
CA VAL A 81 -9.32 15.99 10.23
C VAL A 81 -10.75 15.47 10.29
N HIS A 82 -11.26 15.27 11.50
CA HIS A 82 -12.63 14.87 11.76
C HIS A 82 -13.60 15.76 10.98
N PRO A 83 -14.61 15.24 10.29
CA PRO A 83 -15.50 15.99 9.38
C PRO A 83 -16.09 17.28 9.98
N ARG A 84 -16.53 17.23 11.23
CA ARG A 84 -17.09 18.40 11.95
C ARG A 84 -16.07 19.52 12.25
N TRP A 85 -14.79 19.26 12.09
CA TRP A 85 -13.70 20.20 12.40
C TRP A 85 -12.90 20.63 11.17
N ARG A 86 -13.36 20.22 9.98
CA ARG A 86 -12.79 20.65 8.69
C ARG A 86 -13.05 22.14 8.44
N ARG A 87 -12.29 22.73 7.54
CA ARG A 87 -12.40 24.14 7.12
C ARG A 87 -12.11 25.17 8.24
N LEU A 88 -11.50 24.73 9.34
CA LEU A 88 -11.08 25.57 10.47
C LEU A 88 -9.54 25.78 10.51
N GLY A 89 -8.82 25.45 9.45
CA GLY A 89 -7.37 25.60 9.35
C GLY A 89 -6.55 24.45 9.94
N ILE A 90 -7.17 23.50 10.67
CA ILE A 90 -6.46 22.40 11.36
C ILE A 90 -5.62 21.58 10.38
N GLY A 91 -6.19 21.14 9.25
CA GLY A 91 -5.46 20.32 8.26
C GLY A 91 -4.28 21.07 7.65
N ARG A 92 -4.43 22.37 7.36
CA ARG A 92 -3.33 23.20 6.88
C ARG A 92 -2.21 23.25 7.91
N HIS A 93 -2.54 23.56 9.17
CA HIS A 93 -1.54 23.65 10.25
C HIS A 93 -0.80 22.33 10.46
N LEU A 94 -1.50 21.21 10.48
CA LEU A 94 -0.88 19.88 10.60
C LEU A 94 0.09 19.60 9.45
N LEU A 95 -0.30 19.84 8.18
CA LEU A 95 0.57 19.58 7.03
C LEU A 95 1.75 20.57 6.94
N GLU A 96 1.57 21.83 7.33
CA GLU A 96 2.67 22.79 7.42
C GLU A 96 3.66 22.36 8.51
N THR A 97 3.19 21.89 9.66
CA THR A 97 4.04 21.36 10.73
C THR A 97 4.83 20.15 10.27
N LEU A 98 4.17 19.20 9.58
CA LEU A 98 4.84 18.04 8.99
C LEU A 98 5.88 18.44 7.94
N HIS A 99 5.54 19.40 7.08
CA HIS A 99 6.48 19.88 6.08
C HIS A 99 7.74 20.50 6.72
N HIS A 100 7.59 21.32 7.77
CA HIS A 100 8.73 21.82 8.53
C HIS A 100 9.54 20.69 9.15
N ARG A 101 8.88 19.70 9.74
CA ARG A 101 9.55 18.52 10.30
C ARG A 101 10.30 17.72 9.24
N ALA A 102 9.75 17.57 8.04
CA ALA A 102 10.43 16.93 6.92
C ALA A 102 11.70 17.71 6.51
N LEU A 103 11.66 19.05 6.49
CA LEU A 103 12.84 19.89 6.22
C LEU A 103 13.92 19.70 7.29
N GLU A 104 13.59 19.59 8.57
CA GLU A 104 14.54 19.30 9.64
C GLU A 104 15.28 17.97 9.42
N ARG A 105 14.57 16.98 8.84
CA ARG A 105 15.12 15.65 8.57
C ARG A 105 15.79 15.50 7.20
N LEU A 106 15.84 16.54 6.37
CA LEU A 106 16.51 16.49 5.06
C LEU A 106 17.97 16.08 5.13
N GLY A 107 18.67 16.43 6.20
CA GLY A 107 20.07 16.01 6.42
C GLY A 107 20.26 14.48 6.42
N GLU A 108 19.22 13.71 6.72
CA GLU A 108 19.27 12.26 6.76
C GLU A 108 19.28 11.60 5.37
N VAL A 109 18.86 12.32 4.34
CA VAL A 109 18.75 11.80 2.96
C VAL A 109 19.95 12.17 2.07
N GLY A 110 20.89 12.94 2.59
CA GLY A 110 22.09 13.34 1.86
C GLY A 110 21.78 14.29 0.69
N ARG A 111 22.36 14.01 -0.48
CA ARG A 111 22.19 14.87 -1.69
C ARG A 111 21.09 14.36 -2.64
N LYS A 112 20.31 13.39 -2.24
CA LYS A 112 19.23 12.84 -3.07
C LYS A 112 18.11 13.85 -3.26
N PRO A 113 17.41 13.82 -4.40
CA PRO A 113 16.15 14.52 -4.53
C PRO A 113 15.18 14.01 -3.45
N ALA A 114 14.54 14.93 -2.75
CA ALA A 114 13.59 14.60 -1.69
C ALA A 114 12.23 15.23 -1.98
N TYR A 115 11.18 14.50 -1.67
CA TYR A 115 9.80 14.93 -1.90
C TYR A 115 8.92 14.71 -0.69
N PHE A 116 8.08 15.70 -0.42
CA PHE A 116 6.93 15.56 0.47
C PHE A 116 5.75 15.07 -0.36
N GLN A 117 5.22 13.89 -0.03
CA GLN A 117 4.22 13.19 -0.82
C GLN A 117 3.01 12.83 0.01
N GLY A 118 1.83 13.17 -0.49
CA GLY A 118 0.56 12.70 0.03
C GLY A 118 -0.27 12.07 -1.07
N SER A 119 -1.32 11.36 -0.67
CA SER A 119 -2.29 10.80 -1.60
C SER A 119 -3.72 10.95 -1.07
N GLY A 120 -4.67 10.91 -1.98
CA GLY A 120 -6.08 10.94 -1.65
C GLY A 120 -6.89 10.31 -2.77
N ARG A 121 -8.11 9.87 -2.45
CA ARG A 121 -9.03 9.41 -3.47
C ARG A 121 -9.55 10.59 -4.29
N ASP A 122 -9.86 10.35 -5.55
CA ASP A 122 -10.39 11.36 -6.48
C ASP A 122 -11.71 12.00 -6.02
N ILE A 123 -12.41 11.35 -5.09
CA ILE A 123 -13.61 11.88 -4.43
C ILE A 123 -13.31 12.80 -3.24
N GLU A 124 -12.08 12.83 -2.71
CA GLU A 124 -11.68 13.64 -1.54
C GLU A 124 -11.29 15.07 -1.95
N GLN A 125 -12.23 15.84 -2.50
CA GLN A 125 -11.98 17.20 -3.02
C GLN A 125 -11.38 18.17 -1.98
N ASP A 126 -11.72 18.01 -0.72
CA ASP A 126 -11.17 18.84 0.37
C ASP A 126 -9.68 18.56 0.60
N ARG A 127 -9.26 17.30 0.48
CA ARG A 127 -7.86 16.89 0.57
C ARG A 127 -7.07 17.40 -0.62
N GLU A 128 -7.62 17.26 -1.81
CA GLU A 128 -7.04 17.80 -3.04
C GLU A 128 -6.79 19.31 -2.92
N ALA A 129 -7.83 20.08 -2.60
CA ALA A 129 -7.72 21.53 -2.43
C ALA A 129 -6.68 21.93 -1.37
N LEU A 130 -6.53 21.14 -0.30
CA LEU A 130 -5.53 21.36 0.72
C LEU A 130 -4.11 21.11 0.20
N PHE A 131 -3.87 20.02 -0.51
CA PHE A 131 -2.58 19.71 -1.10
C PHE A 131 -2.16 20.76 -2.14
N GLU A 132 -3.07 21.16 -3.03
CA GLU A 132 -2.81 22.20 -4.02
C GLU A 132 -2.50 23.57 -3.38
N ALA A 133 -3.24 23.94 -2.33
CA ALA A 133 -2.99 25.18 -1.58
C ALA A 133 -1.62 25.19 -0.87
N LEU A 134 -1.03 24.02 -0.62
CA LEU A 134 0.33 23.86 -0.07
C LEU A 134 1.39 23.68 -1.16
N GLY A 135 1.04 23.88 -2.43
CA GLY A 135 1.96 23.80 -3.55
C GLY A 135 2.34 22.38 -3.98
N MET A 136 1.61 21.38 -3.51
CA MET A 136 1.78 20.01 -3.99
C MET A 136 1.10 19.86 -5.36
N LYS A 137 1.73 19.09 -6.24
CA LYS A 137 1.23 18.85 -7.61
C LYS A 137 0.84 17.41 -7.80
N ARG A 138 -0.20 17.15 -8.56
CA ARG A 138 -0.57 15.80 -9.01
C ARG A 138 0.56 15.23 -9.88
N VAL A 139 1.03 14.04 -9.54
CA VAL A 139 2.18 13.42 -10.24
C VAL A 139 1.87 12.01 -10.73
N ARG A 140 0.92 11.31 -10.13
CA ARG A 140 0.58 9.94 -10.51
C ARG A 140 -0.85 9.57 -10.13
N TYR A 141 -1.38 8.55 -10.80
CA TYR A 141 -2.68 7.97 -10.53
C TYR A 141 -2.53 6.46 -10.33
N PHE A 142 -3.15 5.95 -9.29
CA PHE A 142 -3.31 4.52 -9.07
C PHE A 142 -4.79 4.18 -9.12
N VAL A 143 -5.09 2.99 -9.63
CA VAL A 143 -6.45 2.47 -9.68
C VAL A 143 -6.57 1.24 -8.82
N ASP A 144 -7.62 1.18 -8.02
CA ASP A 144 -8.04 -0.06 -7.38
C ASP A 144 -9.03 -0.74 -8.31
N MET A 145 -8.74 -1.97 -8.65
CA MET A 145 -9.56 -2.78 -9.53
C MET A 145 -10.11 -3.98 -8.79
N ALA A 146 -11.33 -4.38 -9.13
CA ALA A 146 -11.97 -5.53 -8.51
C ALA A 146 -12.63 -6.44 -9.54
N ARG A 147 -12.74 -7.71 -9.18
CA ARG A 147 -13.44 -8.74 -9.95
C ARG A 147 -14.17 -9.69 -9.02
N HIS A 148 -15.40 -10.08 -9.39
CA HIS A 148 -16.08 -11.21 -8.73
C HIS A 148 -15.35 -12.53 -8.97
N ILE A 149 -15.24 -13.33 -7.91
CA ILE A 149 -14.65 -14.67 -7.93
C ILE A 149 -15.80 -15.68 -7.96
N ASP A 150 -16.20 -16.05 -9.15
CA ASP A 150 -17.28 -17.01 -9.40
C ASP A 150 -16.76 -18.27 -10.13
N ASN A 151 -17.67 -19.05 -10.69
CA ASN A 151 -17.32 -20.24 -11.47
C ASN A 151 -16.68 -19.94 -12.84
N SER A 152 -16.62 -18.68 -13.25
CA SER A 152 -16.03 -18.22 -14.52
C SER A 152 -14.56 -17.83 -14.39
N LEU A 153 -13.88 -18.23 -13.31
CA LEU A 153 -12.44 -17.99 -13.17
C LEU A 153 -11.67 -18.62 -14.37
N PRO A 154 -10.67 -17.90 -14.90
CA PRO A 154 -9.88 -18.41 -16.00
C PRO A 154 -9.08 -19.65 -15.54
N PRO A 155 -8.70 -20.52 -16.50
CA PRO A 155 -7.76 -21.61 -16.23
C PRO A 155 -6.49 -21.05 -15.58
N ALA A 156 -5.97 -21.79 -14.61
CA ALA A 156 -4.82 -21.37 -13.81
C ALA A 156 -3.57 -22.21 -14.11
N ASP A 157 -3.52 -22.84 -15.28
CA ASP A 157 -2.36 -23.64 -15.70
C ASP A 157 -1.14 -22.74 -15.88
N LEU A 158 -0.03 -23.15 -15.30
CA LEU A 158 1.23 -22.46 -15.53
C LEU A 158 1.79 -22.79 -16.91
N PRO A 159 2.54 -21.88 -17.51
CA PRO A 159 3.31 -22.20 -18.72
C PRO A 159 4.26 -23.38 -18.47
N PRO A 160 4.59 -24.18 -19.53
CA PRO A 160 5.57 -25.25 -19.40
C PRO A 160 6.90 -24.75 -18.85
N GLY A 161 7.53 -25.56 -17.99
CA GLY A 161 8.80 -25.24 -17.35
C GLY A 161 8.67 -24.47 -16.03
N PHE A 162 7.44 -24.20 -15.57
CA PHE A 162 7.19 -23.59 -14.28
C PHE A 162 6.32 -24.46 -13.38
N ARG A 163 6.62 -24.46 -12.10
CA ARG A 163 5.79 -25.07 -11.05
C ARG A 163 5.37 -24.03 -10.02
N LEU A 164 4.23 -24.27 -9.37
CA LEU A 164 3.71 -23.45 -8.29
C LEU A 164 3.96 -24.10 -6.94
N ARG A 165 4.28 -23.29 -5.93
CA ARG A 165 4.25 -23.69 -4.53
C ARG A 165 3.79 -22.55 -3.63
N THR A 166 3.39 -22.89 -2.42
CA THR A 166 3.09 -21.92 -1.38
C THR A 166 4.35 -21.43 -0.68
N PHE A 167 4.25 -20.28 -0.03
CA PHE A 167 5.28 -19.66 0.78
C PHE A 167 5.54 -20.48 2.05
N ASP A 168 6.82 -20.71 2.36
CA ASP A 168 7.27 -21.32 3.62
C ASP A 168 7.89 -20.23 4.52
N PRO A 169 7.26 -19.89 5.68
CA PRO A 169 7.73 -18.82 6.57
C PRO A 169 9.17 -18.99 7.09
N LYS A 170 9.69 -20.23 7.06
CA LYS A 170 11.04 -20.52 7.59
C LYS A 170 12.16 -20.19 6.60
N ARG A 171 11.86 -20.08 5.29
CA ARG A 171 12.92 -19.98 4.27
C ARG A 171 12.64 -18.95 3.17
N ASP A 172 11.40 -18.58 2.93
CA ASP A 172 11.04 -17.87 1.69
C ASP A 172 10.98 -16.34 1.82
N ALA A 173 11.13 -15.78 3.01
CA ALA A 173 11.06 -14.33 3.22
C ALA A 173 12.04 -13.57 2.31
N GLU A 174 13.29 -14.00 2.24
CA GLU A 174 14.30 -13.38 1.38
C GLU A 174 14.03 -13.65 -0.12
N THR A 175 13.54 -14.85 -0.46
CA THR A 175 13.17 -15.21 -1.84
C THR A 175 12.08 -14.29 -2.36
N VAL A 176 11.01 -14.10 -1.59
CA VAL A 176 9.88 -13.25 -1.98
C VAL A 176 10.33 -11.79 -2.08
N TRP A 177 11.11 -11.30 -1.11
CA TRP A 177 11.69 -9.96 -1.16
C TRP A 177 12.51 -9.72 -2.44
N ARG A 178 13.41 -10.65 -2.80
CA ARG A 178 14.22 -10.52 -4.02
C ARG A 178 13.38 -10.49 -5.30
N VAL A 179 12.34 -11.32 -5.36
CA VAL A 179 11.44 -11.34 -6.52
C VAL A 179 10.63 -10.04 -6.59
N ASP A 180 10.13 -9.55 -5.47
CA ASP A 180 9.38 -8.29 -5.41
C ASP A 180 10.26 -7.12 -5.86
N VAL A 181 11.41 -6.93 -5.20
CA VAL A 181 12.39 -5.90 -5.58
C VAL A 181 12.75 -5.99 -7.06
N GLY A 182 13.08 -7.17 -7.56
CA GLY A 182 13.45 -7.38 -8.97
C GLY A 182 12.30 -7.15 -9.95
N ALA A 183 11.08 -7.51 -9.59
CA ALA A 183 9.92 -7.35 -10.45
C ALA A 183 9.42 -5.90 -10.56
N PHE A 184 9.68 -5.07 -9.55
CA PHE A 184 9.14 -3.71 -9.48
C PHE A 184 10.16 -2.59 -9.74
N GLN A 185 11.40 -2.92 -10.14
CA GLN A 185 12.44 -1.93 -10.47
C GLN A 185 12.02 -0.87 -11.50
N ASP A 186 11.12 -1.24 -12.42
CA ASP A 186 10.61 -0.34 -13.47
C ASP A 186 9.39 0.49 -13.01
N HIS A 187 8.92 0.32 -11.76
CA HIS A 187 7.75 1.02 -11.26
C HIS A 187 8.07 2.45 -10.84
N TRP A 188 7.13 3.34 -11.13
CA TRP A 188 7.25 4.74 -10.71
C TRP A 188 7.32 4.86 -9.18
N GLY A 189 8.29 5.63 -8.71
CA GLY A 189 8.50 5.85 -7.27
C GLY A 189 9.01 4.63 -6.54
N TRP A 190 9.45 3.59 -7.28
CA TRP A 190 10.11 2.45 -6.66
C TRP A 190 11.40 2.91 -5.95
N SER A 191 11.55 2.51 -4.70
CA SER A 191 12.70 2.92 -3.87
C SER A 191 13.44 1.73 -3.28
N GLY A 192 13.04 0.50 -3.64
CA GLY A 192 13.49 -0.70 -2.91
C GLY A 192 13.02 -0.67 -1.45
N LEU A 193 12.51 -1.76 -0.95
CA LEU A 193 12.22 -1.88 0.47
C LEU A 193 13.36 -2.68 1.11
N PRO A 194 14.10 -2.12 2.09
CA PRO A 194 15.12 -2.87 2.81
C PRO A 194 14.53 -4.16 3.38
N PHE A 195 15.32 -5.23 3.41
CA PHE A 195 14.80 -6.55 3.82
C PHE A 195 14.18 -6.54 5.23
N GLU A 196 14.73 -5.75 6.15
CA GLU A 196 14.18 -5.65 7.52
C GLU A 196 12.78 -5.01 7.54
N GLU A 197 12.56 -3.96 6.74
CA GLU A 197 11.24 -3.36 6.57
C GLU A 197 10.29 -4.32 5.86
N TYR A 198 10.79 -5.07 4.88
CA TYR A 198 10.02 -6.08 4.17
C TYR A 198 9.57 -7.22 5.10
N LYS A 199 10.41 -7.65 6.03
CA LYS A 199 10.02 -8.63 7.07
C LYS A 199 8.90 -8.11 7.96
N HIS A 200 8.96 -6.84 8.36
CA HIS A 200 7.88 -6.22 9.14
C HIS A 200 6.55 -6.24 8.36
N TRP A 201 6.60 -5.92 7.07
CA TRP A 201 5.42 -6.00 6.21
C TRP A 201 4.92 -7.45 5.99
N ILE A 202 5.80 -8.45 5.86
CA ILE A 202 5.40 -9.86 5.74
C ILE A 202 4.59 -10.29 6.97
N TYR A 203 5.16 -10.08 8.15
CA TYR A 203 4.60 -10.62 9.40
C TYR A 203 3.59 -9.66 10.07
N GLN A 204 2.80 -8.94 9.25
CA GLN A 204 1.70 -8.14 9.74
C GLN A 204 0.59 -9.00 10.39
N PRO A 205 -0.31 -8.40 11.19
CA PRO A 205 -1.48 -9.10 11.71
C PRO A 205 -2.26 -9.82 10.59
N HIS A 206 -2.81 -10.99 10.93
CA HIS A 206 -3.57 -11.85 10.01
C HIS A 206 -2.79 -12.37 8.79
N PHE A 207 -1.45 -12.41 8.87
CA PHE A 207 -0.63 -13.01 7.82
C PHE A 207 -1.00 -14.48 7.58
N ARG A 208 -1.28 -14.84 6.32
CA ARG A 208 -1.68 -16.17 5.87
C ARG A 208 -0.71 -16.70 4.81
N PRO A 209 0.34 -17.44 5.21
CA PRO A 209 1.39 -17.90 4.30
C PRO A 209 0.87 -18.79 3.16
N GLU A 210 -0.21 -19.55 3.40
CA GLU A 210 -0.82 -20.42 2.40
C GLU A 210 -1.47 -19.66 1.23
N LEU A 211 -1.72 -18.37 1.39
CA LEU A 211 -2.24 -17.50 0.32
C LEU A 211 -1.12 -16.87 -0.52
N TRP A 212 0.14 -17.08 -0.15
CA TRP A 212 1.28 -16.54 -0.87
C TRP A 212 1.87 -17.60 -1.80
N LEU A 213 1.89 -17.30 -3.09
CA LEU A 213 2.24 -18.22 -4.16
C LEU A 213 3.56 -17.82 -4.80
N ILE A 214 4.44 -18.79 -5.00
CA ILE A 214 5.74 -18.64 -5.67
C ILE A 214 5.75 -19.55 -6.88
N ALA A 215 6.01 -18.97 -8.06
CA ALA A 215 6.30 -19.73 -9.28
C ALA A 215 7.81 -19.93 -9.39
N GLU A 216 8.23 -21.17 -9.56
CA GLU A 216 9.63 -21.55 -9.74
C GLU A 216 9.86 -22.12 -11.15
N GLU A 217 11.00 -21.80 -11.74
CA GLU A 217 11.51 -22.48 -12.91
C GLU A 217 11.87 -23.93 -12.56
N GLU A 218 11.30 -24.92 -13.22
CA GLU A 218 11.49 -26.34 -12.89
C GLU A 218 12.95 -26.80 -13.03
N ALA A 219 13.64 -26.29 -14.06
CA ALA A 219 15.00 -26.70 -14.37
C ALA A 219 16.02 -26.29 -13.30
N THR A 220 15.80 -25.14 -12.64
CA THR A 220 16.78 -24.53 -11.71
C THR A 220 16.29 -24.43 -10.27
N GLY A 221 14.97 -24.51 -10.06
CA GLY A 221 14.32 -24.22 -8.78
C GLY A 221 14.34 -22.75 -8.40
N ARG A 222 14.73 -21.83 -9.31
CA ARG A 222 14.76 -20.39 -9.05
C ARG A 222 13.34 -19.82 -9.07
N ALA A 223 13.04 -18.94 -8.12
CA ALA A 223 11.80 -18.21 -8.11
C ALA A 223 11.74 -17.25 -9.32
N ALA A 224 10.69 -17.36 -10.11
CA ALA A 224 10.46 -16.60 -11.34
C ALA A 224 9.39 -15.51 -11.16
N GLY A 225 8.45 -15.71 -10.23
CA GLY A 225 7.37 -14.79 -9.96
C GLY A 225 6.64 -15.12 -8.67
N ILE A 226 5.85 -14.17 -8.22
CA ILE A 226 5.07 -14.25 -6.97
C ILE A 226 3.66 -13.70 -7.17
N CYS A 227 2.71 -14.25 -6.41
CA CYS A 227 1.39 -13.67 -6.20
C CYS A 227 1.07 -13.74 -4.69
N LEU A 228 1.04 -12.58 -4.05
CA LEU A 228 0.89 -12.47 -2.60
C LEU A 228 -0.52 -11.94 -2.29
N ASN A 229 -1.34 -12.80 -1.72
CA ASN A 229 -2.71 -12.45 -1.38
C ASN A 229 -2.86 -12.16 0.11
N LYS A 230 -3.82 -11.29 0.44
CA LYS A 230 -4.22 -10.97 1.81
C LYS A 230 -5.74 -11.15 1.95
N VAL A 231 -6.15 -11.70 3.06
CA VAL A 231 -7.53 -11.68 3.56
C VAL A 231 -7.51 -10.96 4.89
N ASP A 232 -8.35 -9.96 5.03
CA ASP A 232 -8.44 -9.14 6.23
C ASP A 232 -9.73 -9.48 6.98
N PRO A 233 -9.67 -10.23 8.10
CA PRO A 233 -10.87 -10.63 8.85
C PRO A 233 -11.55 -9.46 9.55
N ASP A 234 -10.81 -8.40 9.89
CA ASP A 234 -11.38 -7.19 10.50
C ASP A 234 -12.26 -6.46 9.48
N TRP A 235 -11.77 -6.34 8.23
CA TRP A 235 -12.54 -5.83 7.11
C TRP A 235 -13.83 -6.63 6.88
N ILE A 236 -13.72 -7.97 6.87
CA ILE A 236 -14.88 -8.85 6.69
C ILE A 236 -15.89 -8.66 7.82
N THR A 237 -15.42 -8.56 9.06
CA THR A 237 -16.27 -8.38 10.23
C THR A 237 -17.02 -7.07 10.18
N GLU A 238 -16.36 -5.99 9.78
CA GLU A 238 -16.93 -4.65 9.74
C GLU A 238 -17.89 -4.45 8.56
N THR A 239 -17.54 -4.98 7.40
CA THR A 239 -18.30 -4.73 6.17
C THR A 239 -19.26 -5.83 5.76
N GLY A 240 -19.09 -7.05 6.31
CA GLY A 240 -19.77 -8.26 5.86
C GLY A 240 -19.35 -8.77 4.47
N ARG A 241 -18.33 -8.17 3.86
CA ARG A 241 -17.91 -8.43 2.46
C ARG A 241 -16.76 -9.41 2.43
N GLN A 242 -16.91 -10.49 1.66
CA GLN A 242 -15.89 -11.54 1.49
C GLN A 242 -14.90 -11.14 0.38
N GLU A 243 -14.06 -10.16 0.67
CA GLU A 243 -13.12 -9.58 -0.30
C GLU A 243 -11.67 -9.91 0.06
N GLY A 244 -10.90 -10.35 -0.95
CA GLY A 244 -9.49 -10.64 -0.81
C GLY A 244 -8.64 -9.70 -1.69
N LEU A 245 -7.46 -9.33 -1.19
CA LEU A 245 -6.54 -8.44 -1.88
C LEU A 245 -5.37 -9.22 -2.49
N ILE A 246 -5.11 -9.03 -3.77
CA ILE A 246 -3.87 -9.42 -4.43
C ILE A 246 -2.88 -8.27 -4.22
N SER A 247 -2.09 -8.35 -3.15
CA SER A 247 -1.22 -7.27 -2.69
C SER A 247 -0.01 -7.08 -3.61
N VAL A 248 0.55 -8.20 -4.11
CA VAL A 248 1.71 -8.19 -5.01
C VAL A 248 1.51 -9.23 -6.10
N LEU A 249 1.68 -8.82 -7.34
CA LEU A 249 1.81 -9.71 -8.50
C LEU A 249 3.07 -9.31 -9.25
N GLY A 250 4.13 -10.08 -9.11
CA GLY A 250 5.44 -9.79 -9.68
C GLY A 250 5.99 -10.94 -10.50
N VAL A 251 6.59 -10.63 -11.67
CA VAL A 251 7.34 -11.58 -12.50
C VAL A 251 8.68 -10.94 -12.85
N LEU A 252 9.77 -11.63 -12.58
CA LEU A 252 11.12 -11.18 -12.93
C LEU A 252 11.24 -10.96 -14.43
N ARG A 253 12.05 -9.97 -14.84
CA ARG A 253 12.14 -9.46 -16.22
C ARG A 253 12.43 -10.58 -17.22
N GLU A 254 13.33 -11.50 -16.89
CA GLU A 254 13.74 -12.64 -17.74
C GLU A 254 12.62 -13.65 -17.99
N TYR A 255 11.60 -13.71 -17.12
CA TYR A 255 10.46 -14.64 -17.25
C TYR A 255 9.16 -13.95 -17.74
N ARG A 256 9.23 -12.67 -18.10
CA ARG A 256 8.06 -11.94 -18.62
C ARG A 256 7.68 -12.39 -20.04
N ARG A 257 6.45 -12.07 -20.45
CA ARG A 257 5.88 -12.35 -21.77
C ARG A 257 5.74 -13.84 -22.14
N GLN A 258 5.79 -14.72 -21.15
CA GLN A 258 5.59 -16.15 -21.28
C GLN A 258 4.22 -16.62 -20.72
N GLY A 259 3.32 -15.70 -20.35
CA GLY A 259 2.03 -16.01 -19.75
C GLY A 259 2.06 -16.20 -18.23
N LEU A 260 3.24 -16.23 -17.59
CA LEU A 260 3.41 -16.53 -16.16
C LEU A 260 2.63 -15.57 -15.26
N GLY A 261 2.63 -14.26 -15.54
CA GLY A 261 1.89 -13.29 -14.75
C GLY A 261 0.37 -13.47 -14.79
N THR A 262 -0.16 -13.86 -15.96
CA THR A 262 -1.60 -14.19 -16.13
C THR A 262 -1.95 -15.44 -15.34
N ALA A 263 -1.12 -16.49 -15.42
CA ALA A 263 -1.32 -17.73 -14.68
C ALA A 263 -1.24 -17.51 -13.16
N LEU A 264 -0.25 -16.74 -12.67
CA LEU A 264 -0.11 -16.39 -11.26
C LEU A 264 -1.32 -15.60 -10.74
N LEU A 265 -1.84 -14.66 -11.53
CA LEU A 265 -3.06 -13.91 -11.15
C LEU A 265 -4.27 -14.85 -11.06
N ALA A 266 -4.44 -15.76 -12.01
CA ALA A 266 -5.49 -16.78 -11.97
C ALA A 266 -5.36 -17.67 -10.74
N GLN A 267 -4.15 -18.17 -10.46
CA GLN A 267 -3.86 -18.96 -9.25
C GLN A 267 -4.17 -18.18 -7.96
N GLY A 268 -3.81 -16.88 -7.91
CA GLY A 268 -4.14 -16.00 -6.79
C GLY A 268 -5.66 -15.89 -6.55
N MET A 269 -6.43 -15.70 -7.62
CA MET A 269 -7.91 -15.69 -7.52
C MET A 269 -8.47 -17.04 -7.05
N HIS A 270 -7.93 -18.16 -7.51
CA HIS A 270 -8.33 -19.50 -7.04
C HIS A 270 -8.01 -19.70 -5.57
N ALA A 271 -6.83 -19.24 -5.10
CA ALA A 271 -6.47 -19.30 -3.68
C ALA A 271 -7.41 -18.45 -2.80
N LEU A 272 -7.76 -17.24 -3.24
CA LEU A 272 -8.75 -16.39 -2.55
C LEU A 272 -10.13 -17.05 -2.51
N ARG A 273 -10.57 -17.68 -3.59
CA ARG A 273 -11.83 -18.43 -3.60
C ARG A 273 -11.82 -19.59 -2.62
N GLN A 274 -10.74 -20.36 -2.56
CA GLN A 274 -10.59 -21.46 -1.59
C GLN A 274 -10.59 -20.95 -0.15
N ALA A 275 -10.13 -19.70 0.06
CA ALA A 275 -10.21 -19.01 1.34
C ALA A 275 -11.60 -18.43 1.67
N GLY A 276 -12.61 -18.66 0.79
CA GLY A 276 -13.99 -18.20 1.00
C GLY A 276 -14.30 -16.79 0.50
N MET A 277 -13.41 -16.20 -0.30
CA MET A 277 -13.65 -14.86 -0.86
C MET A 277 -14.49 -14.94 -2.13
N ASP A 278 -15.40 -13.98 -2.34
CA ASP A 278 -16.24 -13.84 -3.54
C ASP A 278 -15.82 -12.66 -4.43
N MET A 279 -14.87 -11.85 -3.95
CA MET A 279 -14.30 -10.72 -4.67
C MET A 279 -12.79 -10.70 -4.54
N ALA A 280 -12.08 -10.43 -5.64
CA ALA A 280 -10.65 -10.11 -5.64
C ALA A 280 -10.43 -8.64 -5.96
N HIS A 281 -9.54 -8.01 -5.21
CA HIS A 281 -9.06 -6.65 -5.42
C HIS A 281 -7.57 -6.64 -5.73
N LEU A 282 -7.13 -5.62 -6.47
CA LEU A 282 -5.72 -5.30 -6.67
C LEU A 282 -5.54 -3.81 -6.94
N GLY A 283 -4.37 -3.29 -6.61
CA GLY A 283 -3.94 -1.95 -6.98
C GLY A 283 -3.05 -1.96 -8.23
N ALA A 284 -3.19 -0.94 -9.07
CA ALA A 284 -2.34 -0.77 -10.25
C ALA A 284 -1.99 0.69 -10.50
N ASP A 285 -0.78 0.93 -10.96
CA ASP A 285 -0.37 2.22 -11.51
C ASP A 285 -1.04 2.42 -12.87
N ALA A 286 -1.90 3.44 -12.99
CA ALA A 286 -2.68 3.72 -14.19
C ALA A 286 -1.81 4.03 -15.43
N ALA A 287 -0.58 4.49 -15.24
CA ALA A 287 0.38 4.78 -16.30
C ALA A 287 1.50 3.75 -16.40
N ASN A 288 1.29 2.54 -15.89
CA ASN A 288 2.30 1.49 -15.91
C ASN A 288 2.67 1.08 -17.35
N LEU A 289 3.95 1.21 -17.67
CA LEU A 289 4.52 0.88 -18.99
C LEU A 289 4.46 -0.61 -19.34
N THR A 290 4.30 -1.49 -18.34
CA THR A 290 4.22 -2.95 -18.55
C THR A 290 2.87 -3.42 -19.11
N GLY A 291 1.86 -2.55 -19.13
CA GLY A 291 0.51 -2.87 -19.57
C GLY A 291 -0.27 -3.76 -18.59
N ALA A 292 0.08 -3.77 -17.32
CA ALA A 292 -0.56 -4.59 -16.29
C ALA A 292 -2.07 -4.36 -16.21
N VAL A 293 -2.54 -3.11 -16.28
CA VAL A 293 -3.98 -2.77 -16.27
C VAL A 293 -4.73 -3.52 -17.37
N ARG A 294 -4.18 -3.61 -18.59
CA ARG A 294 -4.80 -4.36 -19.69
C ARG A 294 -4.89 -5.85 -19.42
N ILE A 295 -3.95 -6.41 -18.66
CA ILE A 295 -4.01 -7.83 -18.25
C ILE A 295 -5.17 -8.01 -17.27
N TYR A 296 -5.32 -7.10 -16.31
CA TYR A 296 -6.39 -7.15 -15.32
C TYR A 296 -7.76 -6.98 -15.97
N GLU A 297 -7.94 -6.02 -16.88
CA GLU A 297 -9.17 -5.83 -17.63
C GLU A 297 -9.55 -7.07 -18.44
N ARG A 298 -8.59 -7.70 -19.14
CA ARG A 298 -8.84 -8.95 -19.87
C ARG A 298 -9.25 -10.11 -18.97
N LEU A 299 -8.80 -10.10 -17.72
CA LEU A 299 -9.21 -11.07 -16.70
C LEU A 299 -10.48 -10.64 -15.95
N GLY A 300 -11.18 -9.62 -16.41
CA GLY A 300 -12.48 -9.19 -15.90
C GLY A 300 -12.44 -8.26 -14.70
N PHE A 301 -11.28 -7.74 -14.34
CA PHE A 301 -11.19 -6.67 -13.32
C PHE A 301 -11.70 -5.35 -13.88
N GLN A 302 -12.40 -4.60 -13.05
CA GLN A 302 -12.93 -3.26 -13.36
C GLN A 302 -12.41 -2.26 -12.34
N VAL A 303 -12.13 -1.04 -12.79
CA VAL A 303 -11.74 0.06 -11.90
C VAL A 303 -12.89 0.41 -10.97
N ARG A 304 -12.63 0.45 -9.67
CA ARG A 304 -13.58 0.85 -8.63
C ARG A 304 -13.22 2.18 -8.00
N LYS A 305 -11.95 2.45 -7.82
CA LYS A 305 -11.45 3.62 -7.11
C LYS A 305 -10.20 4.16 -7.80
N THR A 306 -10.01 5.46 -7.76
CA THR A 306 -8.79 6.13 -8.22
C THR A 306 -8.13 6.85 -7.05
N THR A 307 -6.84 6.64 -6.88
CA THR A 307 -6.01 7.36 -5.92
C THR A 307 -5.07 8.30 -6.68
N VAL A 308 -5.06 9.56 -6.29
CA VAL A 308 -4.19 10.58 -6.85
C VAL A 308 -3.02 10.82 -5.91
N VAL A 309 -1.81 10.82 -6.45
CA VAL A 309 -0.59 11.12 -5.69
C VAL A 309 -0.15 12.55 -5.96
N TYR A 310 0.13 13.28 -4.89
CA TYR A 310 0.59 14.67 -4.91
C TYR A 310 1.99 14.74 -4.34
N ARG A 311 2.87 15.50 -5.00
CA ARG A 311 4.24 15.73 -4.54
C ARG A 311 4.58 17.21 -4.50
N ARG A 312 5.45 17.56 -3.57
CA ARG A 312 6.17 18.81 -3.52
C ARG A 312 7.66 18.53 -3.31
N PRO A 313 8.57 19.09 -4.12
CA PRO A 313 10.01 18.97 -3.87
C PRO A 313 10.36 19.59 -2.51
N LEU A 314 11.27 18.95 -1.79
CA LEU A 314 11.90 19.49 -0.61
C LEU A 314 13.30 19.98 -0.98
N HIS A 315 13.55 21.27 -0.78
CA HIS A 315 14.83 21.90 -1.01
C HIS A 315 15.29 22.57 0.27
N ASN A 316 16.59 22.52 0.53
CA ASN A 316 17.24 23.34 1.57
C ASN A 316 17.25 24.81 1.16
#